data_f8c3da39dd182b4c0f0021002809502b
#
_entry.id   f8c3da39dd182b4c0f0021002809502b
#
_cell.length_a   1.000
_cell.length_b   1.000
_cell.length_c   1.000
_cell.angle_alpha   90.00
_cell.angle_beta   90.00
_cell.angle_gamma   90.00
#
_symmetry.space_group_name_H-M   'P 1'
#
loop_
_entity.id
_entity.type
_entity.pdbx_description
1 polymer ?
#
loop_
_entity_poly.entity_id
_entity_poly.type
_entity_poly.pdbx_seq_one_letter_code
_entity_poly.pdbx_strand_id
1 'polypeptide(L)'
;MKVLKSLFTSFSNHFMCCFILFWFSASGVLGQTDTLQVENRSKGKEILDKLYQRVKAFSHIDTTYVEAQKYNFTAMFQNINTYEIYQISDNHGQSVRFSPRATVKVGPYFGWRWIVWGYTVDLSHLLGGHQKQDFTLSLYSNQVGLDLFYRKTGHDYRIRSIHLDSDVDTRPLNDMAFSGVHASIKGLNLYYIFNHKRFSYPAAYSQSTRQLRSAGSVLAGFGFTKHSLTIDWQALEDLLAQHVETPAGAGNLINDDLKFSSIRYNDLSLYLGYSYNWVFAPRWLFNSSLSAGLGYKQTSGDIRNNNPFDDFSFHNFNIDGIGRFALVYNTSKWYAGANGIFHAYNYKKNHFQTNNVFGNVTLYIGYNFGKK
;
A
#
# COMPACT_ATOMS: atom_id res chain seq x y z
N MET A 1 17.47 18.81 -6.42
CA MET A 1 18.62 17.88 -6.52
C MET A 1 19.34 17.62 -5.18
N LYS A 2 19.51 18.59 -4.28
CA LYS A 2 20.11 18.37 -2.94
C LYS A 2 19.24 17.54 -1.96
N VAL A 3 17.91 17.61 -2.04
CA VAL A 3 16.98 16.86 -1.17
C VAL A 3 16.93 15.37 -1.53
N LEU A 4 17.10 15.01 -2.79
CA LEU A 4 17.16 13.61 -3.23
C LEU A 4 18.44 12.90 -2.74
N LYS A 5 19.57 13.62 -2.68
CA LYS A 5 20.84 13.06 -2.13
C LYS A 5 20.78 12.80 -0.63
N SER A 6 20.11 13.62 0.16
CA SER A 6 19.96 13.43 1.60
C SER A 6 19.03 12.27 1.96
N LEU A 7 17.97 12.03 1.19
CA LEU A 7 17.08 10.88 1.38
C LEU A 7 17.74 9.56 0.96
N PHE A 8 18.55 9.58 -0.09
CA PHE A 8 19.28 8.38 -0.54
C PHE A 8 20.43 7.99 0.39
N THR A 9 21.14 8.93 1.02
CA THR A 9 22.24 8.61 1.93
C THR A 9 21.79 8.10 3.30
N SER A 10 20.68 8.55 3.84
CA SER A 10 20.15 8.03 5.12
C SER A 10 19.47 6.67 4.97
N PHE A 11 18.80 6.41 3.83
CA PHE A 11 18.17 5.13 3.54
C PHE A 11 19.20 4.06 3.06
N SER A 12 20.30 4.51 2.40
CA SER A 12 21.30 3.64 1.81
C SER A 12 22.10 2.84 2.86
N ASN A 13 22.43 3.43 4.01
CA ASN A 13 23.34 2.76 4.96
C ASN A 13 22.68 1.64 5.79
N HIS A 14 21.39 1.67 6.03
CA HIS A 14 20.69 0.60 6.77
C HIS A 14 20.05 -0.44 5.83
N PHE A 15 19.63 -0.03 4.65
CA PHE A 15 19.07 -0.94 3.64
C PHE A 15 20.16 -1.74 2.93
N MET A 16 21.34 -1.16 2.75
CA MET A 16 22.50 -1.85 2.16
C MET A 16 23.03 -2.97 3.06
N CYS A 17 22.98 -2.84 4.39
CA CYS A 17 23.31 -3.93 5.30
C CYS A 17 22.33 -5.11 5.21
N CYS A 18 21.04 -4.87 5.08
CA CYS A 18 20.05 -5.94 4.89
C CYS A 18 20.14 -6.57 3.48
N PHE A 19 20.47 -5.79 2.46
CA PHE A 19 20.61 -6.26 1.08
C PHE A 19 21.91 -7.04 0.87
N ILE A 20 23.01 -6.66 1.51
CA ILE A 20 24.30 -7.36 1.47
C ILE A 20 24.19 -8.71 2.18
N LEU A 21 23.47 -8.82 3.30
CA LEU A 21 23.22 -10.10 3.97
C LEU A 21 22.34 -11.05 3.11
N PHE A 22 21.51 -10.51 2.20
CA PHE A 22 20.71 -11.31 1.27
C PHE A 22 21.50 -11.73 0.02
N TRP A 23 22.53 -10.99 -0.37
CA TRP A 23 23.32 -11.25 -1.56
C TRP A 23 24.45 -12.28 -1.34
N PHE A 24 24.98 -12.36 -0.12
CA PHE A 24 26.03 -13.33 0.23
C PHE A 24 25.53 -14.80 0.33
N SER A 25 24.22 -15.03 0.35
CA SER A 25 23.65 -16.38 0.38
C SER A 25 23.48 -17.05 -1.00
N ALA A 26 23.77 -16.34 -2.10
CA ALA A 26 23.50 -16.82 -3.47
C ALA A 26 24.78 -17.10 -4.32
N SER A 27 25.97 -16.78 -3.84
CA SER A 27 27.21 -16.97 -4.61
C SER A 27 28.14 -17.96 -3.91
N GLY A 28 27.97 -19.24 -4.23
CA GLY A 28 28.99 -20.23 -3.97
C GLY A 28 30.10 -20.09 -5.02
N VAL A 29 31.27 -19.59 -4.64
CA VAL A 29 32.48 -19.67 -5.43
C VAL A 29 33.54 -20.41 -4.63
N LEU A 30 33.96 -21.51 -5.21
CA LEU A 30 35.13 -22.32 -4.84
C LEU A 30 36.44 -21.52 -5.04
N GLY A 31 37.30 -21.56 -4.08
CA GLY A 31 38.69 -21.12 -4.20
C GLY A 31 39.47 -21.55 -2.98
N GLN A 32 40.38 -22.52 -3.21
CA GLN A 32 41.37 -23.04 -2.25
C GLN A 32 42.38 -21.97 -1.85
N THR A 33 42.77 -21.91 -0.59
CA THR A 33 44.12 -22.17 -0.09
C THR A 33 44.27 -21.81 1.40
N ASP A 34 44.91 -22.76 2.09
CA ASP A 34 45.81 -22.78 3.24
C ASP A 34 45.37 -22.43 4.66
N THR A 35 45.47 -23.52 5.41
CA THR A 35 45.87 -23.78 6.81
C THR A 35 46.29 -22.58 7.65
N LEU A 36 45.47 -22.32 8.67
CA LEU A 36 45.69 -21.98 10.07
C LEU A 36 44.47 -21.26 10.63
N GLN A 37 43.64 -21.97 11.29
CA GLN A 37 42.64 -21.57 12.33
C GLN A 37 41.44 -22.52 12.36
N VAL A 38 41.66 -23.70 12.92
CA VAL A 38 40.66 -24.78 12.92
C VAL A 38 39.51 -24.54 13.95
N GLU A 39 39.72 -23.70 14.96
CA GLU A 39 38.73 -23.58 16.07
C GLU A 39 37.66 -22.52 15.89
N ASN A 40 37.93 -21.44 15.15
CA ASN A 40 36.95 -20.42 14.85
C ASN A 40 36.04 -20.75 13.62
N ARG A 41 36.48 -21.69 12.79
CA ARG A 41 35.77 -22.14 11.59
C ARG A 41 34.56 -23.01 11.91
N SER A 42 34.55 -23.71 13.04
CA SER A 42 33.45 -24.60 13.44
C SER A 42 32.24 -23.80 13.92
N LYS A 43 32.41 -22.77 14.74
CA LYS A 43 31.31 -21.91 15.24
C LYS A 43 30.70 -21.07 14.15
N GLY A 44 31.49 -20.49 13.25
CA GLY A 44 31.00 -19.73 12.09
C GLY A 44 30.19 -20.60 11.12
N LYS A 45 30.67 -21.83 10.87
CA LYS A 45 29.96 -22.79 10.01
C LYS A 45 28.66 -23.26 10.66
N GLU A 46 28.64 -23.52 11.95
CA GLU A 46 27.44 -23.89 12.70
C GLU A 46 26.38 -22.76 12.72
N ILE A 47 26.83 -21.51 12.85
CA ILE A 47 25.93 -20.33 12.76
C ILE A 47 25.38 -20.22 11.33
N LEU A 48 26.21 -20.35 10.31
CA LEU A 48 25.79 -20.33 8.91
C LEU A 48 24.84 -21.49 8.57
N ASP A 49 25.13 -22.69 9.06
CA ASP A 49 24.25 -23.86 8.87
C ASP A 49 22.91 -23.67 9.59
N LYS A 50 22.91 -23.14 10.82
CA LYS A 50 21.69 -22.79 11.54
C LYS A 50 20.89 -21.69 10.81
N LEU A 51 21.57 -20.68 10.29
CA LEU A 51 20.96 -19.63 9.47
C LEU A 51 20.39 -20.22 8.17
N TYR A 52 21.15 -21.05 7.48
CA TYR A 52 20.72 -21.74 6.27
C TYR A 52 19.52 -22.66 6.51
N GLN A 53 19.53 -23.45 7.60
CA GLN A 53 18.40 -24.30 7.98
C GLN A 53 17.16 -23.45 8.35
N ARG A 54 17.32 -22.30 9.01
CA ARG A 54 16.23 -21.36 9.25
C ARG A 54 15.68 -20.78 7.95
N VAL A 55 16.55 -20.31 7.03
CA VAL A 55 16.15 -19.82 5.71
C VAL A 55 15.45 -20.91 4.89
N LYS A 56 15.94 -22.15 4.93
CA LYS A 56 15.32 -23.32 4.28
C LYS A 56 13.97 -23.66 4.91
N ALA A 57 13.86 -23.61 6.24
CA ALA A 57 12.58 -23.76 6.94
C ALA A 57 11.59 -22.64 6.60
N PHE A 58 12.10 -21.42 6.36
CA PHE A 58 11.34 -20.26 5.90
C PHE A 58 10.70 -20.46 4.51
N SER A 59 11.30 -21.25 3.64
CA SER A 59 10.76 -21.52 2.29
C SER A 59 10.00 -22.83 2.19
N HIS A 60 9.83 -23.58 3.29
CA HIS A 60 9.15 -24.86 3.29
C HIS A 60 7.64 -24.70 3.09
N ILE A 61 7.12 -25.32 2.04
CA ILE A 61 5.68 -25.37 1.71
C ILE A 61 5.19 -26.82 1.72
N ASP A 62 3.95 -27.01 2.09
CA ASP A 62 3.23 -28.28 1.95
C ASP A 62 2.81 -28.42 0.47
N THR A 63 3.50 -29.29 -0.26
CA THR A 63 3.28 -29.48 -1.69
C THR A 63 1.90 -30.07 -2.03
N THR A 64 1.17 -30.56 -1.04
CA THR A 64 -0.23 -30.99 -1.22
C THR A 64 -1.20 -29.80 -1.25
N TYR A 65 -0.80 -28.63 -0.73
CA TYR A 65 -1.55 -27.38 -0.71
C TYR A 65 -1.04 -26.34 -1.68
N VAL A 66 0.28 -26.25 -1.87
CA VAL A 66 0.91 -25.18 -2.65
C VAL A 66 1.93 -25.79 -3.61
N GLU A 67 1.78 -25.49 -4.90
CA GLU A 67 2.73 -25.87 -5.95
C GLU A 67 3.65 -24.68 -6.27
N ALA A 68 4.97 -24.91 -6.23
CA ALA A 68 5.95 -23.89 -6.61
C ALA A 68 5.96 -23.72 -8.16
N GLN A 69 6.32 -22.51 -8.60
CA GLN A 69 6.45 -22.20 -10.02
C GLN A 69 7.54 -23.04 -10.69
N LYS A 70 7.20 -23.65 -11.82
CA LYS A 70 8.07 -24.54 -12.63
C LYS A 70 8.88 -23.78 -13.69
N TYR A 71 8.63 -22.49 -13.83
CA TYR A 71 9.23 -21.64 -14.87
C TYR A 71 10.10 -20.55 -14.23
N ASN A 72 11.14 -20.14 -14.98
CA ASN A 72 12.06 -19.09 -14.52
C ASN A 72 11.61 -17.69 -14.91
N PHE A 73 10.82 -17.57 -15.99
CA PHE A 73 10.41 -16.29 -16.56
C PHE A 73 8.90 -16.16 -16.60
N THR A 74 8.43 -14.94 -16.45
CA THR A 74 7.04 -14.57 -16.69
C THR A 74 6.98 -13.28 -17.50
N ALA A 75 6.06 -13.23 -18.44
CA ALA A 75 5.66 -12.02 -19.14
C ALA A 75 4.17 -11.80 -18.86
N MET A 76 3.79 -10.61 -18.48
CA MET A 76 2.41 -10.26 -18.12
C MET A 76 2.04 -8.91 -18.74
N PHE A 77 0.83 -8.78 -19.18
CA PHE A 77 0.21 -7.50 -19.51
C PHE A 77 -0.82 -7.17 -18.46
N GLN A 78 -0.81 -5.93 -17.96
CA GLN A 78 -1.67 -5.51 -16.88
C GLN A 78 -2.36 -4.17 -17.16
N ASN A 79 -3.56 -4.04 -16.62
CA ASN A 79 -4.31 -2.81 -16.51
C ASN A 79 -4.51 -2.51 -15.02
N ILE A 80 -4.06 -1.34 -14.57
CA ILE A 80 -4.13 -0.91 -13.17
C ILE A 80 -5.03 0.31 -13.09
N ASN A 81 -6.10 0.21 -12.31
CA ASN A 81 -7.03 1.28 -12.02
C ASN A 81 -6.83 1.74 -10.58
N THR A 82 -6.52 3.01 -10.35
CA THR A 82 -6.28 3.56 -9.02
C THR A 82 -7.46 4.40 -8.56
N TYR A 83 -7.80 4.27 -7.27
CA TYR A 83 -8.90 4.95 -6.61
C TYR A 83 -8.42 5.65 -5.36
N GLU A 84 -9.00 6.81 -5.08
CA GLU A 84 -8.67 7.59 -3.89
C GLU A 84 -9.86 8.44 -3.50
N ILE A 85 -10.20 8.45 -2.22
CA ILE A 85 -11.29 9.23 -1.64
C ILE A 85 -10.79 9.85 -0.35
N TYR A 86 -10.96 11.15 -0.21
CA TYR A 86 -10.80 11.90 1.04
C TYR A 86 -12.16 12.40 1.48
N GLN A 87 -12.54 12.07 2.69
CA GLN A 87 -13.70 12.65 3.36
C GLN A 87 -13.25 13.37 4.60
N ILE A 88 -13.61 14.63 4.73
CA ILE A 88 -13.38 15.46 5.90
C ILE A 88 -14.73 15.77 6.50
N SER A 89 -14.88 15.60 7.81
CA SER A 89 -16.11 15.92 8.54
C SER A 89 -15.78 16.57 9.87
N ASP A 90 -16.67 17.47 10.31
CA ASP A 90 -16.61 18.05 11.66
C ASP A 90 -17.46 17.24 12.65
N ASN A 91 -17.56 17.74 13.89
CA ASN A 91 -18.39 17.14 14.92
C ASN A 91 -19.85 17.61 14.87
N HIS A 92 -20.19 18.54 13.97
CA HIS A 92 -21.50 19.18 13.83
C HIS A 92 -22.32 18.62 12.66
N GLY A 93 -21.77 17.69 11.89
CA GLY A 93 -22.48 17.03 10.78
C GLY A 93 -22.08 17.53 9.41
N GLN A 94 -21.28 18.60 9.31
CA GLN A 94 -20.75 19.01 8.00
C GLN A 94 -19.71 18.02 7.47
N SER A 95 -19.72 17.79 6.18
CA SER A 95 -18.67 16.97 5.55
C SER A 95 -18.45 17.35 4.09
N VAL A 96 -17.22 17.19 3.66
CA VAL A 96 -16.79 17.37 2.27
C VAL A 96 -16.05 16.13 1.81
N ARG A 97 -16.39 15.63 0.63
CA ARG A 97 -15.75 14.46 0.02
C ARG A 97 -15.12 14.84 -1.31
N PHE A 98 -13.84 14.52 -1.43
CA PHE A 98 -13.04 14.73 -2.63
C PHE A 98 -12.53 13.39 -3.19
N SER A 99 -12.43 13.31 -4.51
CA SER A 99 -11.80 12.19 -5.19
C SER A 99 -11.14 12.69 -6.48
N PRO A 100 -9.89 12.33 -6.76
CA PRO A 100 -9.32 12.61 -8.07
C PRO A 100 -10.01 11.75 -9.15
N ARG A 101 -9.78 12.06 -10.40
CA ARG A 101 -10.16 11.15 -11.49
C ARG A 101 -9.44 9.81 -11.33
N ALA A 102 -10.15 8.73 -11.57
CA ALA A 102 -9.55 7.40 -11.57
C ALA A 102 -8.44 7.35 -12.64
N THR A 103 -7.29 6.85 -12.25
CA THR A 103 -6.14 6.68 -13.14
C THR A 103 -6.19 5.30 -13.75
N VAL A 104 -6.08 5.21 -15.07
CA VAL A 104 -6.04 3.95 -15.83
C VAL A 104 -4.65 3.79 -16.43
N LYS A 105 -3.87 2.85 -15.90
CA LYS A 105 -2.52 2.54 -16.39
C LYS A 105 -2.51 1.18 -17.07
N VAL A 106 -1.82 1.07 -18.19
CA VAL A 106 -1.63 -0.19 -18.90
C VAL A 106 -0.17 -0.40 -19.23
N GLY A 107 0.28 -1.65 -19.25
CA GLY A 107 1.64 -1.92 -19.69
C GLY A 107 2.12 -3.33 -19.42
N PRO A 108 3.29 -3.66 -20.01
CA PRO A 108 3.95 -4.93 -19.83
C PRO A 108 4.65 -5.03 -18.46
N TYR A 109 4.73 -6.25 -18.01
CA TYR A 109 5.47 -6.64 -16.83
C TYR A 109 6.27 -7.90 -17.16
N PHE A 110 7.53 -7.92 -16.75
CA PHE A 110 8.44 -9.03 -16.99
C PHE A 110 9.08 -9.47 -15.68
N GLY A 111 9.12 -10.74 -15.42
CA GLY A 111 9.73 -11.31 -14.21
C GLY A 111 10.75 -12.39 -14.55
N TRP A 112 11.86 -12.39 -13.84
CA TRP A 112 12.86 -13.44 -13.85
C TRP A 112 13.13 -13.90 -12.43
N ARG A 113 12.64 -15.07 -12.07
CA ARG A 113 12.67 -15.61 -10.71
C ARG A 113 12.03 -14.65 -9.72
N TRP A 114 12.84 -13.94 -8.90
CA TRP A 114 12.41 -12.95 -7.91
C TRP A 114 12.60 -11.49 -8.35
N ILE A 115 13.28 -11.28 -9.49
CA ILE A 115 13.44 -9.94 -10.07
C ILE A 115 12.24 -9.66 -10.96
N VAL A 116 11.61 -8.54 -10.73
CA VAL A 116 10.45 -8.10 -11.49
C VAL A 116 10.68 -6.69 -12.04
N TRP A 117 10.29 -6.50 -13.27
CA TRP A 117 10.37 -5.21 -13.94
C TRP A 117 9.10 -4.98 -14.75
N GLY A 118 8.47 -3.82 -14.56
CA GLY A 118 7.25 -3.45 -15.27
C GLY A 118 7.25 -1.97 -15.61
N TYR A 119 6.67 -1.64 -16.73
CA TYR A 119 6.44 -0.29 -17.15
C TYR A 119 4.98 -0.13 -17.51
N THR A 120 4.32 0.89 -16.96
CA THR A 120 2.93 1.20 -17.26
C THR A 120 2.79 2.64 -17.72
N VAL A 121 1.94 2.84 -18.71
CA VAL A 121 1.58 4.16 -19.26
C VAL A 121 0.22 4.54 -18.70
N ASP A 122 0.11 5.76 -18.22
CA ASP A 122 -1.15 6.33 -17.75
C ASP A 122 -1.95 6.85 -18.94
N LEU A 123 -2.97 6.10 -19.32
CA LEU A 123 -3.84 6.47 -20.46
C LEU A 123 -4.74 7.67 -20.14
N SER A 124 -5.06 7.89 -18.86
CA SER A 124 -5.96 8.98 -18.43
C SER A 124 -5.32 10.35 -18.59
N HIS A 125 -3.97 10.42 -18.61
CA HIS A 125 -3.21 11.66 -18.61
C HIS A 125 -2.31 11.85 -19.84
N LEU A 126 -2.46 11.02 -20.89
CA LEU A 126 -1.72 11.18 -22.14
C LEU A 126 -1.95 12.54 -22.83
N LEU A 127 -3.06 13.20 -22.54
CA LEU A 127 -3.47 14.46 -23.18
C LEU A 127 -3.58 15.65 -22.20
N GLY A 128 -3.22 15.50 -20.93
CA GLY A 128 -3.36 16.55 -19.93
C GLY A 128 -2.23 16.57 -18.91
N GLY A 129 -1.53 17.67 -18.84
CA GLY A 129 -0.26 17.90 -18.14
C GLY A 129 -0.27 17.92 -16.61
N HIS A 130 -1.06 17.12 -15.92
CA HIS A 130 -1.05 17.07 -14.46
C HIS A 130 -0.16 15.94 -13.95
N GLN A 131 0.94 16.31 -13.30
CA GLN A 131 1.92 15.35 -12.76
C GLN A 131 1.37 14.68 -11.49
N LYS A 132 0.70 13.55 -11.66
CA LYS A 132 0.40 12.62 -10.60
C LYS A 132 1.56 11.64 -10.42
N GLN A 133 2.09 11.55 -9.21
CA GLN A 133 3.13 10.59 -8.89
C GLN A 133 2.51 9.45 -8.07
N ASP A 134 2.59 8.24 -8.58
CA ASP A 134 2.04 7.05 -7.95
C ASP A 134 3.00 5.89 -8.15
N PHE A 135 3.53 5.39 -7.06
CA PHE A 135 4.40 4.24 -6.99
C PHE A 135 3.86 3.26 -5.96
N THR A 136 3.71 2.01 -6.35
CA THR A 136 3.34 0.91 -5.47
C THR A 136 4.20 -0.29 -5.79
N LEU A 137 4.84 -0.87 -4.78
CA LEU A 137 5.62 -2.10 -4.87
C LEU A 137 5.16 -3.05 -3.77
N SER A 138 4.63 -4.20 -4.18
CA SER A 138 4.26 -5.27 -3.25
C SER A 138 5.13 -6.49 -3.51
N LEU A 139 5.80 -6.96 -2.46
CA LEU A 139 6.65 -8.13 -2.48
C LEU A 139 6.04 -9.21 -1.59
N TYR A 140 5.85 -10.39 -2.13
CA TYR A 140 5.25 -11.51 -1.43
C TYR A 140 6.21 -12.70 -1.39
N SER A 141 6.64 -13.08 -0.21
CA SER A 141 7.22 -14.39 0.06
C SER A 141 6.15 -15.32 0.66
N ASN A 142 6.51 -16.57 0.94
CA ASN A 142 5.57 -17.50 1.58
C ASN A 142 5.20 -17.05 3.00
N GLN A 143 6.12 -16.42 3.72
CA GLN A 143 5.95 -16.06 5.14
C GLN A 143 5.75 -14.58 5.40
N VAL A 144 6.31 -13.73 4.55
CA VAL A 144 6.37 -12.28 4.77
C VAL A 144 5.87 -11.57 3.53
N GLY A 145 5.02 -10.58 3.73
CA GLY A 145 4.64 -9.63 2.69
C GLY A 145 5.08 -8.22 3.07
N LEU A 146 5.47 -7.47 2.06
CA LEU A 146 5.90 -6.08 2.14
C LEU A 146 5.18 -5.27 1.09
N ASP A 147 4.49 -4.20 1.50
CA ASP A 147 3.93 -3.21 0.60
C ASP A 147 4.63 -1.88 0.83
N LEU A 148 5.17 -1.30 -0.23
CA LEU A 148 5.71 0.05 -0.28
C LEU A 148 4.85 0.88 -1.21
N PHE A 149 4.48 2.06 -0.79
CA PHE A 149 3.70 2.96 -1.63
C PHE A 149 4.09 4.41 -1.40
N TYR A 150 4.03 5.16 -2.48
CA TYR A 150 4.14 6.61 -2.51
C TYR A 150 3.13 7.14 -3.51
N ARG A 151 2.28 8.05 -3.04
CA ARG A 151 1.30 8.71 -3.88
C ARG A 151 1.32 10.20 -3.58
N LYS A 152 1.41 10.99 -4.63
CA LYS A 152 1.22 12.43 -4.59
C LYS A 152 0.24 12.78 -5.69
N THR A 153 -0.92 13.29 -5.31
CA THR A 153 -1.96 13.68 -6.24
C THR A 153 -1.70 15.07 -6.81
N GLY A 154 -2.07 15.25 -8.07
CA GLY A 154 -2.05 16.54 -8.75
C GLY A 154 -3.28 17.39 -8.43
N HIS A 155 -3.60 18.32 -9.34
CA HIS A 155 -4.71 19.27 -9.22
C HIS A 155 -6.02 18.76 -9.85
N ASP A 156 -6.21 17.45 -9.95
CA ASP A 156 -7.32 16.81 -10.67
C ASP A 156 -8.44 16.28 -9.77
N TYR A 157 -8.55 16.84 -8.56
CA TYR A 157 -9.64 16.49 -7.66
C TYR A 157 -10.99 17.01 -8.17
N ARG A 158 -12.03 16.29 -7.75
CA ARG A 158 -13.42 16.65 -7.93
C ARG A 158 -14.14 16.60 -6.59
N ILE A 159 -15.08 17.49 -6.41
CA ILE A 159 -16.01 17.47 -5.30
C ILE A 159 -16.99 16.33 -5.56
N ARG A 160 -17.09 15.36 -4.67
CA ARG A 160 -18.04 14.24 -4.78
C ARG A 160 -19.33 14.51 -4.04
N SER A 161 -19.23 15.14 -2.91
CA SER A 161 -20.38 15.62 -2.15
C SER A 161 -19.94 16.66 -1.14
N ILE A 162 -20.81 17.59 -0.84
CA ILE A 162 -20.73 18.50 0.31
C ILE A 162 -22.01 18.32 1.08
N HIS A 163 -21.90 18.17 2.40
CA HIS A 163 -23.05 18.13 3.30
C HIS A 163 -22.87 19.27 4.32
N LEU A 164 -23.85 20.15 4.36
CA LEU A 164 -23.88 21.32 5.27
C LEU A 164 -25.03 21.14 6.27
N ASP A 165 -24.98 21.81 7.41
CA ASP A 165 -26.01 21.75 8.47
C ASP A 165 -27.34 22.40 8.08
N SER A 166 -27.35 23.20 7.02
CA SER A 166 -28.52 23.88 6.50
C SER A 166 -29.14 23.11 5.34
N ASP A 167 -30.43 23.34 5.05
CA ASP A 167 -31.14 22.81 3.88
C ASP A 167 -30.65 23.39 2.55
N VAL A 168 -29.35 23.63 2.45
CA VAL A 168 -28.69 24.16 1.26
C VAL A 168 -28.45 23.04 0.25
N ASP A 169 -28.97 23.21 -0.97
CA ASP A 169 -28.74 22.23 -2.04
C ASP A 169 -27.35 22.37 -2.65
N THR A 170 -26.45 21.49 -2.27
CA THR A 170 -25.06 21.43 -2.75
C THR A 170 -24.85 20.54 -3.98
N ARG A 171 -25.93 19.91 -4.51
CA ARG A 171 -25.85 19.02 -5.71
C ARG A 171 -25.27 19.69 -6.96
N PRO A 172 -25.41 21.01 -7.20
CA PRO A 172 -24.75 21.68 -8.34
C PRO A 172 -23.24 21.55 -8.33
N LEU A 173 -22.59 21.34 -7.16
CA LEU A 173 -21.16 21.15 -7.04
C LEU A 173 -20.69 19.70 -7.25
N ASN A 174 -21.61 18.76 -7.36
CA ASN A 174 -21.26 17.37 -7.53
C ASN A 174 -20.49 17.14 -8.84
N ASP A 175 -19.38 16.44 -8.74
CA ASP A 175 -18.42 16.14 -9.82
C ASP A 175 -17.74 17.38 -10.46
N MET A 176 -17.85 18.55 -9.81
CA MET A 176 -17.15 19.77 -10.22
C MET A 176 -15.65 19.62 -9.96
N ALA A 177 -14.84 20.10 -10.92
CA ALA A 177 -13.39 20.11 -10.77
C ALA A 177 -12.97 21.09 -9.66
N PHE A 178 -12.06 20.66 -8.79
CA PHE A 178 -11.53 21.47 -7.70
C PHE A 178 -10.04 21.27 -7.55
N SER A 179 -9.26 22.25 -7.91
CA SER A 179 -7.79 22.19 -7.88
C SER A 179 -7.18 22.53 -6.51
N GLY A 180 -8.00 22.94 -5.53
CA GLY A 180 -7.55 23.37 -4.21
C GLY A 180 -7.17 22.26 -3.23
N VAL A 181 -7.21 20.97 -3.65
CA VAL A 181 -6.79 19.84 -2.79
C VAL A 181 -5.42 19.35 -3.21
N HIS A 182 -4.51 19.28 -2.23
CA HIS A 182 -3.20 18.68 -2.39
C HIS A 182 -3.00 17.60 -1.33
N ALA A 183 -2.81 16.36 -1.79
CA ALA A 183 -2.60 15.25 -0.89
C ALA A 183 -1.35 14.46 -1.25
N SER A 184 -0.66 13.95 -0.25
CA SER A 184 0.38 12.95 -0.44
C SER A 184 0.36 11.93 0.68
N ILE A 185 0.63 10.69 0.31
CA ILE A 185 0.81 9.58 1.24
C ILE A 185 2.03 8.78 0.82
N LYS A 186 2.83 8.38 1.79
CA LYS A 186 3.88 7.39 1.60
C LYS A 186 3.88 6.45 2.78
N GLY A 187 4.17 5.18 2.51
CA GLY A 187 4.12 4.19 3.57
C GLY A 187 4.77 2.88 3.22
N LEU A 188 4.90 2.10 4.28
CA LEU A 188 5.42 0.76 4.30
C LEU A 188 4.51 -0.08 5.20
N ASN A 189 4.08 -1.25 4.71
CA ASN A 189 3.43 -2.27 5.52
C ASN A 189 4.22 -3.56 5.42
N LEU A 190 4.59 -4.12 6.56
CA LEU A 190 5.25 -5.41 6.67
C LEU A 190 4.36 -6.35 7.49
N TYR A 191 4.13 -7.56 7.00
CA TYR A 191 3.27 -8.51 7.69
C TYR A 191 3.77 -9.94 7.56
N TYR A 192 3.49 -10.74 8.60
CA TYR A 192 3.83 -12.15 8.71
C TYR A 192 2.59 -13.02 8.48
N ILE A 193 2.78 -14.13 7.78
CA ILE A 193 1.76 -15.10 7.39
C ILE A 193 1.96 -16.36 8.23
N PHE A 194 1.08 -16.62 9.19
CA PHE A 194 1.28 -17.70 10.18
C PHE A 194 1.16 -19.09 9.54
N ASN A 195 0.17 -19.32 8.69
CA ASN A 195 -0.03 -20.61 8.03
C ASN A 195 0.66 -20.71 6.67
N HIS A 196 1.88 -20.17 6.55
CA HIS A 196 2.64 -20.07 5.31
C HIS A 196 2.94 -21.40 4.63
N LYS A 197 2.86 -22.53 5.35
CA LYS A 197 3.07 -23.87 4.76
C LYS A 197 1.93 -24.27 3.83
N ARG A 198 0.69 -23.92 4.16
CA ARG A 198 -0.53 -24.32 3.43
C ARG A 198 -1.20 -23.18 2.70
N PHE A 199 -1.00 -21.97 3.13
CA PHE A 199 -1.57 -20.76 2.57
C PHE A 199 -0.50 -19.98 1.81
N SER A 200 -0.79 -19.54 0.58
CA SER A 200 0.15 -18.78 -0.25
C SER A 200 -0.46 -17.48 -0.77
N TYR A 201 0.06 -16.36 -0.29
CA TYR A 201 -0.20 -15.03 -0.90
C TYR A 201 0.35 -14.93 -2.33
N PRO A 202 1.57 -15.44 -2.62
CA PRO A 202 2.09 -15.46 -3.98
C PRO A 202 1.14 -16.10 -5.02
N ALA A 203 0.33 -17.08 -4.61
CA ALA A 203 -0.65 -17.71 -5.52
C ALA A 203 -1.79 -16.74 -5.92
N ALA A 204 -2.12 -15.77 -5.08
CA ALA A 204 -3.19 -14.81 -5.32
C ALA A 204 -2.69 -13.54 -6.02
N TYR A 205 -1.48 -13.05 -5.70
CA TYR A 205 -1.06 -11.70 -6.05
C TYR A 205 0.15 -11.61 -6.99
N SER A 206 1.07 -12.59 -6.98
CA SER A 206 2.28 -12.55 -7.83
C SER A 206 2.42 -13.74 -8.80
N GLN A 207 1.54 -14.74 -8.71
CA GLN A 207 1.52 -15.93 -9.57
C GLN A 207 2.83 -16.75 -9.53
N SER A 208 3.68 -16.54 -8.52
CA SER A 208 4.94 -17.28 -8.34
C SER A 208 4.76 -18.65 -7.68
N THR A 209 3.53 -18.96 -7.26
CA THR A 209 3.08 -20.30 -6.80
C THR A 209 1.65 -20.52 -7.26
N ARG A 210 1.14 -21.75 -7.07
CA ARG A 210 -0.27 -22.09 -7.29
C ARG A 210 -0.85 -22.75 -6.04
N GLN A 211 -1.99 -22.25 -5.56
CA GLN A 211 -2.75 -22.88 -4.48
C GLN A 211 -3.52 -24.07 -5.07
N LEU A 212 -3.37 -25.26 -4.48
CA LEU A 212 -4.02 -26.49 -4.92
C LEU A 212 -5.26 -26.83 -4.10
N ARG A 213 -5.26 -26.51 -2.81
CA ARG A 213 -6.36 -26.73 -1.86
C ARG A 213 -6.63 -25.45 -1.08
N SER A 214 -7.87 -25.24 -0.72
CA SER A 214 -8.28 -24.09 0.09
C SER A 214 -7.55 -24.06 1.43
N ALA A 215 -7.09 -22.91 1.84
CA ALA A 215 -6.44 -22.69 3.11
C ALA A 215 -6.56 -21.22 3.54
N GLY A 216 -6.51 -20.97 4.84
CA GLY A 216 -6.49 -19.63 5.40
C GLY A 216 -5.28 -19.42 6.31
N SER A 217 -5.01 -18.16 6.62
CA SER A 217 -3.96 -17.75 7.54
C SER A 217 -4.33 -16.52 8.32
N VAL A 218 -3.97 -16.51 9.58
CA VAL A 218 -3.86 -15.26 10.35
C VAL A 218 -2.67 -14.48 9.84
N LEU A 219 -2.78 -13.16 9.87
CA LEU A 219 -1.76 -12.20 9.49
C LEU A 219 -1.53 -11.27 10.67
N ALA A 220 -0.28 -10.96 10.96
CA ALA A 220 0.07 -9.90 11.88
C ALA A 220 1.17 -9.04 11.27
N GLY A 221 1.12 -7.74 11.47
CA GLY A 221 2.09 -6.86 10.84
C GLY A 221 2.13 -5.49 11.47
N PHE A 222 3.03 -4.68 10.97
CA PHE A 222 3.11 -3.27 11.30
C PHE A 222 3.14 -2.43 10.04
N GLY A 223 2.66 -1.19 10.16
CA GLY A 223 2.70 -0.19 9.12
C GLY A 223 3.31 1.11 9.63
N PHE A 224 3.98 1.79 8.74
CA PHE A 224 4.39 3.17 8.94
C PHE A 224 3.95 3.99 7.74
N THR A 225 3.17 5.04 7.98
CA THR A 225 2.74 5.94 6.92
C THR A 225 2.95 7.39 7.29
N LYS A 226 3.15 8.22 6.28
CA LYS A 226 3.20 9.67 6.41
C LYS A 226 2.21 10.29 5.47
N HIS A 227 1.30 11.08 6.02
CA HIS A 227 0.23 11.77 5.32
C HIS A 227 0.47 13.26 5.29
N SER A 228 0.02 13.90 4.21
CA SER A 228 -0.09 15.36 4.09
C SER A 228 -1.34 15.68 3.29
N LEU A 229 -2.18 16.57 3.80
CA LEU A 229 -3.38 17.07 3.14
C LEU A 229 -3.47 18.58 3.35
N THR A 230 -3.69 19.31 2.27
CA THR A 230 -3.94 20.75 2.27
C THR A 230 -5.17 21.01 1.41
N ILE A 231 -6.06 21.86 1.89
CA ILE A 231 -7.29 22.26 1.18
C ILE A 231 -7.36 23.78 1.15
N ASP A 232 -7.65 24.32 0.00
CA ASP A 232 -7.96 25.73 -0.19
C ASP A 232 -9.45 25.95 0.12
N TRP A 233 -9.74 26.25 1.37
CA TRP A 233 -11.10 26.46 1.86
C TRP A 233 -11.73 27.71 1.27
N GLN A 234 -10.94 28.77 1.02
CA GLN A 234 -11.45 29.99 0.41
C GLN A 234 -11.96 29.73 -1.01
N ALA A 235 -11.17 29.01 -1.80
CA ALA A 235 -11.61 28.63 -3.14
C ALA A 235 -12.87 27.75 -3.14
N LEU A 236 -13.05 26.93 -2.09
CA LEU A 236 -14.25 26.12 -1.93
C LEU A 236 -15.47 27.00 -1.54
N GLU A 237 -15.30 27.96 -0.66
CA GLU A 237 -16.35 28.94 -0.30
C GLU A 237 -16.75 29.80 -1.50
N ASP A 238 -15.79 30.23 -2.32
CA ASP A 238 -16.06 30.99 -3.54
C ASP A 238 -16.89 30.17 -4.55
N LEU A 239 -16.60 28.86 -4.68
CA LEU A 239 -17.41 27.96 -5.51
C LEU A 239 -18.83 27.78 -4.95
N LEU A 240 -18.96 27.64 -3.63
CA LEU A 240 -20.29 27.56 -2.98
C LEU A 240 -21.09 28.83 -3.26
N ALA A 241 -20.50 30.01 -3.07
CA ALA A 241 -21.16 31.30 -3.28
C ALA A 241 -21.59 31.50 -4.75
N GLN A 242 -20.87 30.94 -5.71
CA GLN A 242 -21.19 31.08 -7.14
C GLN A 242 -22.27 30.10 -7.64
N HIS A 243 -22.43 28.93 -7.04
CA HIS A 243 -23.22 27.84 -7.59
C HIS A 243 -24.35 27.37 -6.68
N VAL A 244 -24.42 27.88 -5.46
CA VAL A 244 -25.40 27.46 -4.47
C VAL A 244 -26.21 28.67 -4.01
N GLU A 245 -27.52 28.53 -4.07
CA GLU A 245 -28.43 29.55 -3.53
C GLU A 245 -28.31 29.57 -2.00
N THR A 246 -27.80 30.68 -1.47
CA THR A 246 -27.65 30.85 -0.04
C THR A 246 -28.80 31.66 0.53
N PRO A 247 -29.38 31.28 1.68
CA PRO A 247 -30.35 32.10 2.38
C PRO A 247 -29.81 33.52 2.66
N ALA A 248 -30.62 34.53 2.48
CA ALA A 248 -30.25 35.91 2.74
C ALA A 248 -29.77 36.07 4.20
N GLY A 249 -28.54 36.56 4.38
CA GLY A 249 -27.93 36.71 5.70
C GLY A 249 -27.15 35.48 6.21
N ALA A 250 -27.03 34.42 5.42
CA ALA A 250 -26.14 33.31 5.76
C ALA A 250 -24.68 33.80 5.79
N GLY A 251 -24.00 33.57 6.90
CA GLY A 251 -22.57 33.79 7.03
C GLY A 251 -21.78 32.74 6.21
N ASN A 252 -20.54 32.45 6.64
CA ASN A 252 -19.75 31.39 6.05
C ASN A 252 -20.51 30.06 6.11
N LEU A 253 -20.71 29.40 4.98
CA LEU A 253 -21.45 28.12 4.88
C LEU A 253 -20.64 26.97 5.47
N ILE A 254 -19.32 27.05 5.38
CA ILE A 254 -18.39 26.04 5.93
C ILE A 254 -18.00 26.46 7.35
N ASN A 255 -18.21 25.56 8.28
CA ASN A 255 -17.84 25.74 9.68
C ASN A 255 -16.31 25.89 9.83
N ASP A 256 -15.88 26.79 10.71
CA ASP A 256 -14.46 27.03 10.97
C ASP A 256 -13.74 25.80 11.55
N ASP A 257 -14.46 24.89 12.19
CA ASP A 257 -13.93 23.62 12.68
C ASP A 257 -13.41 22.71 11.53
N LEU A 258 -13.92 22.86 10.31
CA LEU A 258 -13.40 22.16 9.12
C LEU A 258 -12.17 22.85 8.53
N LYS A 259 -11.99 24.16 8.75
CA LYS A 259 -10.98 24.97 8.08
C LYS A 259 -9.60 24.83 8.72
N PHE A 260 -8.86 23.84 8.30
CA PHE A 260 -7.44 23.69 8.63
C PHE A 260 -6.55 24.16 7.46
N SER A 261 -5.40 24.75 7.74
CA SER A 261 -4.46 25.14 6.67
C SER A 261 -3.74 23.93 6.07
N SER A 262 -3.32 22.99 6.89
CA SER A 262 -2.63 21.76 6.46
C SER A 262 -2.63 20.73 7.58
N ILE A 263 -2.89 19.48 7.21
CA ILE A 263 -2.74 18.33 8.10
C ILE A 263 -1.52 17.55 7.66
N ARG A 264 -0.59 17.30 8.59
CA ARG A 264 0.57 16.43 8.38
C ARG A 264 0.74 15.54 9.59
N TYR A 265 0.65 14.23 9.39
CA TYR A 265 0.85 13.27 10.47
C TYR A 265 1.67 12.07 10.03
N ASN A 266 2.36 11.48 10.99
CA ASN A 266 2.96 10.16 10.90
C ASN A 266 2.04 9.18 11.61
N ASP A 267 1.94 7.98 11.08
CA ASP A 267 1.12 6.91 11.61
C ASP A 267 1.98 5.66 11.75
N LEU A 268 1.98 5.09 12.95
CA LEU A 268 2.58 3.81 13.26
C LEU A 268 1.46 2.84 13.67
N SER A 269 1.22 1.84 12.86
CA SER A 269 0.08 0.94 13.03
C SER A 269 0.51 -0.51 13.28
N LEU A 270 -0.21 -1.20 14.16
CA LEU A 270 -0.12 -2.65 14.33
C LEU A 270 -1.37 -3.29 13.74
N TYR A 271 -1.19 -4.27 12.87
CA TYR A 271 -2.28 -4.93 12.14
C TYR A 271 -2.44 -6.37 12.57
N LEU A 272 -3.70 -6.79 12.71
CA LEU A 272 -4.10 -8.18 12.82
C LEU A 272 -5.17 -8.45 11.75
N GLY A 273 -5.07 -9.58 11.08
CA GLY A 273 -6.00 -9.90 9.99
C GLY A 273 -6.11 -11.38 9.73
N TYR A 274 -7.01 -11.67 8.80
CA TYR A 274 -7.19 -13.03 8.29
C TYR A 274 -7.32 -13.00 6.77
N SER A 275 -6.73 -14.00 6.12
CA SER A 275 -6.82 -14.20 4.69
C SER A 275 -7.20 -15.63 4.37
N TYR A 276 -8.03 -15.81 3.36
CA TYR A 276 -8.48 -17.11 2.92
C TYR A 276 -8.34 -17.27 1.40
N ASN A 277 -7.66 -18.34 0.99
CA ASN A 277 -7.57 -18.79 -0.38
C ASN A 277 -8.62 -19.88 -0.60
N TRP A 278 -9.64 -19.58 -1.38
CA TRP A 278 -10.68 -20.52 -1.77
C TRP A 278 -10.43 -21.06 -3.17
N VAL A 279 -10.03 -22.33 -3.26
CA VAL A 279 -9.92 -23.07 -4.53
C VAL A 279 -11.29 -23.69 -4.81
N PHE A 280 -12.13 -22.98 -5.54
CA PHE A 280 -13.52 -23.38 -5.79
C PHE A 280 -13.70 -24.26 -7.04
N ALA A 281 -12.70 -24.28 -7.92
CA ALA A 281 -12.66 -25.14 -9.09
C ALA A 281 -11.21 -25.44 -9.49
N PRO A 282 -10.94 -26.46 -10.31
CA PRO A 282 -9.59 -26.71 -10.83
C PRO A 282 -9.01 -25.48 -11.50
N ARG A 283 -7.82 -25.04 -11.04
CA ARG A 283 -7.08 -23.87 -11.55
C ARG A 283 -7.69 -22.50 -11.18
N TRP A 284 -8.79 -22.46 -10.47
CA TRP A 284 -9.43 -21.23 -10.00
C TRP A 284 -9.19 -21.00 -8.53
N LEU A 285 -8.77 -19.79 -8.21
CA LEU A 285 -8.53 -19.31 -6.86
C LEU A 285 -9.26 -17.99 -6.64
N PHE A 286 -10.01 -17.91 -5.56
CA PHE A 286 -10.48 -16.64 -5.00
C PHE A 286 -9.79 -16.40 -3.67
N ASN A 287 -9.18 -15.24 -3.49
CA ASN A 287 -8.64 -14.79 -2.22
C ASN A 287 -9.44 -13.62 -1.68
N SER A 288 -9.72 -13.64 -0.39
CA SER A 288 -10.21 -12.50 0.37
C SER A 288 -9.37 -12.34 1.63
N SER A 289 -8.97 -11.12 1.92
CA SER A 289 -8.12 -10.78 3.06
C SER A 289 -8.57 -9.47 3.68
N LEU A 290 -8.73 -9.45 5.00
CA LEU A 290 -9.05 -8.26 5.77
C LEU A 290 -8.12 -8.17 6.97
N SER A 291 -7.52 -7.00 7.17
CA SER A 291 -6.71 -6.68 8.34
C SER A 291 -7.21 -5.38 8.96
N ALA A 292 -7.37 -5.37 10.26
CA ALA A 292 -7.63 -4.17 11.06
C ALA A 292 -6.35 -3.78 11.81
N GLY A 293 -6.10 -2.50 11.91
CA GLY A 293 -4.92 -1.95 12.56
C GLY A 293 -5.30 -0.94 13.62
N LEU A 294 -4.52 -0.92 14.69
CA LEU A 294 -4.51 0.16 15.66
C LEU A 294 -3.32 1.07 15.33
N GLY A 295 -3.62 2.27 14.82
CA GLY A 295 -2.63 3.26 14.41
C GLY A 295 -2.45 4.33 15.48
N TYR A 296 -1.21 4.61 15.86
CA TYR A 296 -0.83 5.78 16.66
C TYR A 296 -0.41 6.91 15.73
N LYS A 297 -1.20 8.00 15.71
CA LYS A 297 -1.04 9.10 14.76
C LYS A 297 -0.53 10.35 15.47
N GLN A 298 0.63 10.83 15.04
CA GLN A 298 1.29 12.00 15.58
C GLN A 298 1.37 13.10 14.55
N THR A 299 0.79 14.25 14.85
CA THR A 299 0.82 15.44 13.99
C THR A 299 2.17 16.12 14.06
N SER A 300 2.68 16.62 12.93
CA SER A 300 4.00 17.26 12.87
C SER A 300 4.10 18.57 13.68
N GLY A 301 2.99 19.15 14.11
CA GLY A 301 2.95 20.33 15.01
C GLY A 301 2.92 19.99 16.50
N ASP A 302 2.68 18.72 16.86
CA ASP A 302 2.56 18.28 18.26
C ASP A 302 3.93 17.91 18.87
N ILE A 303 4.98 17.80 18.06
CA ILE A 303 6.33 17.46 18.54
C ILE A 303 6.96 18.74 19.09
N ARG A 304 6.80 18.98 20.39
CA ARG A 304 7.41 20.12 21.10
C ARG A 304 8.81 19.81 21.63
N ASN A 305 9.13 18.53 21.87
CA ASN A 305 10.41 18.07 22.41
C ASN A 305 11.00 16.98 21.52
N ASN A 306 12.34 16.84 21.58
CA ASN A 306 13.06 15.79 20.84
C ASN A 306 12.79 14.35 21.33
N ASN A 307 11.96 14.18 22.34
CA ASN A 307 11.62 12.90 22.92
C ASN A 307 10.17 12.53 22.53
N PRO A 308 9.98 11.55 21.61
CA PRO A 308 8.63 11.20 21.10
C PRO A 308 7.70 10.59 22.16
N PHE A 309 8.21 10.23 23.34
CA PHE A 309 7.42 9.67 24.44
C PHE A 309 6.83 10.71 25.38
N ASP A 310 7.33 11.96 25.36
CA ASP A 310 6.83 13.02 26.22
C ASP A 310 5.47 13.57 25.78
N ASP A 311 5.09 13.36 24.50
CA ASP A 311 3.83 13.83 23.90
C ASP A 311 2.82 12.67 23.65
N PHE A 312 2.92 11.56 24.40
CA PHE A 312 2.01 10.44 24.26
C PHE A 312 0.59 10.78 24.68
N SER A 313 -0.38 10.58 23.78
CA SER A 313 -1.81 10.80 24.04
C SER A 313 -2.68 9.64 23.53
N PHE A 314 -3.58 9.13 24.37
CA PHE A 314 -4.55 8.12 23.97
C PHE A 314 -5.51 8.59 22.87
N HIS A 315 -5.73 9.89 22.71
CA HIS A 315 -6.56 10.46 21.64
C HIS A 315 -5.93 10.30 20.25
N ASN A 316 -4.64 9.96 20.18
CA ASN A 316 -3.92 9.73 18.92
C ASN A 316 -4.11 8.33 18.34
N PHE A 317 -4.80 7.42 19.05
CA PHE A 317 -5.13 6.11 18.53
C PHE A 317 -6.32 6.17 17.58
N ASN A 318 -6.17 5.54 16.43
CA ASN A 318 -7.16 5.47 15.38
C ASN A 318 -7.20 4.05 14.78
N ILE A 319 -8.29 3.72 14.11
CA ILE A 319 -8.46 2.42 13.48
C ILE A 319 -8.16 2.55 11.99
N ASP A 320 -7.28 1.70 11.50
CA ASP A 320 -6.94 1.58 10.09
C ASP A 320 -7.35 0.20 9.55
N GLY A 321 -7.51 0.11 8.24
CA GLY A 321 -7.92 -1.13 7.59
C GLY A 321 -7.15 -1.40 6.30
N ILE A 322 -6.91 -2.69 6.00
CA ILE A 322 -6.36 -3.13 4.73
C ILE A 322 -7.22 -4.27 4.21
N GLY A 323 -7.87 -4.03 3.07
CA GLY A 323 -8.64 -5.04 2.35
C GLY A 323 -7.90 -5.49 1.10
N ARG A 324 -7.87 -6.80 0.83
CA ARG A 324 -7.32 -7.37 -0.40
C ARG A 324 -8.25 -8.43 -0.93
N PHE A 325 -8.37 -8.51 -2.25
CA PHE A 325 -9.05 -9.61 -2.92
C PHE A 325 -8.31 -9.98 -4.21
N ALA A 326 -8.46 -11.22 -4.64
CA ALA A 326 -7.96 -11.68 -5.93
C ALA A 326 -8.85 -12.79 -6.48
N LEU A 327 -9.05 -12.78 -7.80
CA LEU A 327 -9.64 -13.86 -8.57
C LEU A 327 -8.63 -14.28 -9.63
N VAL A 328 -8.23 -15.53 -9.62
CA VAL A 328 -7.11 -16.03 -10.42
C VAL A 328 -7.50 -17.33 -11.15
N TYR A 329 -7.21 -17.38 -12.42
CA TYR A 329 -7.13 -18.61 -13.21
C TYR A 329 -5.66 -18.90 -13.53
N ASN A 330 -5.13 -20.04 -13.12
CA ASN A 330 -3.71 -20.37 -13.29
C ASN A 330 -3.49 -21.82 -13.69
N THR A 331 -2.96 -22.02 -14.90
CA THR A 331 -2.58 -23.33 -15.44
C THR A 331 -1.11 -23.68 -15.20
N SER A 332 -0.39 -22.92 -14.40
CA SER A 332 1.07 -22.85 -14.25
C SER A 332 1.78 -22.21 -15.45
N LYS A 333 1.37 -22.44 -16.69
CA LYS A 333 1.95 -21.85 -17.92
C LYS A 333 1.26 -20.55 -18.30
N TRP A 334 -0.07 -20.53 -18.35
CA TRP A 334 -0.90 -19.36 -18.56
C TRP A 334 -1.63 -18.99 -17.29
N TYR A 335 -1.76 -17.72 -17.04
CA TYR A 335 -2.56 -17.21 -15.94
C TYR A 335 -3.25 -15.90 -16.33
N ALA A 336 -4.41 -15.67 -15.74
CA ALA A 336 -5.16 -14.43 -15.86
C ALA A 336 -5.91 -14.19 -14.57
N GLY A 337 -6.20 -12.93 -14.27
CA GLY A 337 -6.94 -12.62 -13.08
C GLY A 337 -7.17 -11.14 -12.84
N ALA A 338 -7.81 -10.90 -11.70
CA ALA A 338 -8.00 -9.58 -11.14
C ALA A 338 -7.55 -9.60 -9.68
N ASN A 339 -6.93 -8.53 -9.22
CA ASN A 339 -6.70 -8.32 -7.79
C ASN A 339 -6.97 -6.88 -7.42
N GLY A 340 -7.24 -6.65 -6.14
CA GLY A 340 -7.42 -5.32 -5.58
C GLY A 340 -6.82 -5.24 -4.19
N ILE A 341 -6.25 -4.07 -3.88
CA ILE A 341 -5.70 -3.74 -2.56
C ILE A 341 -6.23 -2.36 -2.20
N PHE A 342 -6.86 -2.26 -1.03
CA PHE A 342 -7.41 -1.02 -0.50
C PHE A 342 -6.91 -0.78 0.90
N HIS A 343 -6.52 0.45 1.17
CA HIS A 343 -6.11 0.95 2.46
C HIS A 343 -7.11 1.99 2.92
N ALA A 344 -7.57 1.89 4.16
CA ALA A 344 -8.44 2.84 4.81
C ALA A 344 -7.73 3.39 6.04
N TYR A 345 -7.58 4.71 6.10
CA TYR A 345 -6.98 5.41 7.20
C TYR A 345 -7.97 6.40 7.78
N ASN A 346 -8.13 6.34 9.09
CA ASN A 346 -8.93 7.29 9.85
C ASN A 346 -7.99 8.18 10.66
N TYR A 347 -8.22 9.50 10.64
CA TYR A 347 -7.53 10.44 11.52
C TYR A 347 -8.56 11.36 12.15
N LYS A 348 -8.63 11.33 13.48
CA LYS A 348 -9.52 12.17 14.26
C LYS A 348 -8.70 13.09 15.16
N LYS A 349 -9.04 14.38 15.15
CA LYS A 349 -8.50 15.39 16.08
C LYS A 349 -9.65 16.30 16.52
N ASN A 350 -9.56 16.91 17.68
CA ASN A 350 -10.57 17.61 18.50
C ASN A 350 -11.87 18.04 17.80
N HIS A 351 -11.78 18.69 16.62
CA HIS A 351 -12.93 19.33 15.95
C HIS A 351 -13.28 18.68 14.62
N PHE A 352 -12.39 17.88 14.03
CA PHE A 352 -12.60 17.25 12.74
C PHE A 352 -12.06 15.83 12.65
N GLN A 353 -12.55 15.12 11.65
CA GLN A 353 -12.12 13.77 11.29
C GLN A 353 -11.83 13.71 9.79
N THR A 354 -10.76 13.03 9.41
CA THR A 354 -10.52 12.69 8.01
C THR A 354 -10.56 11.18 7.83
N ASN A 355 -11.26 10.73 6.79
CA ASN A 355 -11.27 9.35 6.35
C ASN A 355 -10.68 9.32 4.94
N ASN A 356 -9.60 8.58 4.79
CA ASN A 356 -8.93 8.42 3.52
C ASN A 356 -8.96 6.96 3.11
N VAL A 357 -9.52 6.69 1.93
CA VAL A 357 -9.51 5.36 1.32
C VAL A 357 -8.79 5.46 -0.01
N PHE A 358 -7.74 4.68 -0.20
CA PHE A 358 -7.08 4.57 -1.48
C PHE A 358 -6.69 3.13 -1.80
N GLY A 359 -6.55 2.85 -3.08
CA GLY A 359 -6.17 1.51 -3.52
C GLY A 359 -6.09 1.41 -5.03
N ASN A 360 -5.97 0.18 -5.48
CA ASN A 360 -5.97 -0.15 -6.88
C ASN A 360 -6.72 -1.45 -7.14
N VAL A 361 -7.22 -1.57 -8.38
CA VAL A 361 -7.69 -2.83 -8.97
C VAL A 361 -6.86 -3.09 -10.20
N THR A 362 -6.27 -4.27 -10.28
CA THR A 362 -5.40 -4.71 -11.38
C THR A 362 -6.05 -5.87 -12.09
N LEU A 363 -6.18 -5.76 -13.41
CA LEU A 363 -6.53 -6.86 -14.32
C LEU A 363 -5.26 -7.28 -15.04
N TYR A 364 -5.05 -8.58 -15.20
CA TYR A 364 -3.82 -9.06 -15.84
C TYR A 364 -4.01 -10.40 -16.59
N ILE A 365 -3.16 -10.57 -17.59
CA ILE A 365 -2.94 -11.85 -18.27
C ILE A 365 -1.45 -12.07 -18.42
N GLY A 366 -0.99 -13.29 -18.18
CA GLY A 366 0.43 -13.60 -18.22
C GLY A 366 0.77 -15.01 -18.70
N TYR A 367 2.03 -15.17 -19.05
CA TYR A 367 2.59 -16.38 -19.59
C TYR A 367 3.95 -16.67 -18.95
N ASN A 368 4.11 -17.89 -18.47
CA ASN A 368 5.34 -18.39 -17.86
C ASN A 368 6.12 -19.28 -18.84
N PHE A 369 7.44 -19.07 -18.92
CA PHE A 369 8.31 -19.77 -19.85
C PHE A 369 9.71 -20.03 -19.28
N GLY A 370 10.52 -20.82 -19.98
CA GLY A 370 11.83 -21.22 -19.49
C GLY A 370 11.70 -22.19 -18.31
N LYS A 371 11.44 -23.48 -18.53
CA LYS A 371 11.38 -24.47 -17.45
C LYS A 371 12.66 -24.48 -16.62
N LYS A 372 12.52 -24.65 -15.29
CA LYS A 372 13.64 -24.87 -14.36
C LYS A 372 14.31 -26.20 -14.62
#